data_aa69a51fc84d7304965a14829e38c788
#
_entry.id   aa69a51fc84d7304965a14829e38c788
#
_cell.length_a   1.000
_cell.length_b   1.000
_cell.length_c   1.000
_cell.angle_alpha   90.00
_cell.angle_beta   90.00
_cell.angle_gamma   90.00
#
_symmetry.space_group_name_H-M   'P 1'
#
loop_
_entity.id
_entity.type
_entity.pdbx_description
1 polymer ?
#
loop_
_entity_poly.entity_id
_entity_poly.type
_entity_poly.pdbx_seq_one_letter_code
_entity_poly.pdbx_strand_id
1 'polypeptide(L)'
;TNRFPPKDNEIGGVLLEVEGLTAMYSKLRDVSFNVHKGEIVGLAGLDGSGRTEVLENIFGVATRKSGVIRLHGKEVKNRRARDAIKNKFALLTEERRATGIFGILDIQENTTISSLKKYKVKGLYLSRKKMEESTEWSIRAMRIKTPSQDTKIRSLSGGNQQKVILGRWLLTDPEVLLLDEPTRGIDVGAKYEIYQLIINLAKEGKAVIMVSSEMPELLGVCDRILVMSGGRLAGEVDAKATTQEEIMTLAAKYA
;
A
#
# COMPACT_ATOMS: atom_id res chain seq x y z
N THR A 1 -22.85 -6.69 -13.86
CA THR A 1 -22.10 -5.75 -12.99
C THR A 1 -20.63 -6.07 -13.08
N ASN A 2 -19.82 -5.12 -13.56
CA ASN A 2 -18.38 -5.28 -13.61
C ASN A 2 -17.82 -5.51 -12.19
N ARG A 3 -17.03 -6.56 -12.02
CA ARG A 3 -16.40 -6.92 -10.76
C ARG A 3 -15.37 -5.89 -10.30
N PHE A 4 -14.79 -5.15 -11.25
CA PHE A 4 -13.77 -4.14 -11.01
C PHE A 4 -14.19 -2.79 -11.59
N PRO A 5 -13.79 -1.66 -10.94
CA PRO A 5 -14.08 -0.33 -11.46
C PRO A 5 -13.35 -0.08 -12.80
N PRO A 6 -13.86 0.84 -13.62
CA PRO A 6 -13.12 1.28 -14.79
C PRO A 6 -11.80 1.94 -14.37
N LYS A 7 -10.76 1.69 -15.15
CA LYS A 7 -9.42 2.27 -14.92
C LYS A 7 -9.23 3.45 -15.87
N ASP A 8 -9.12 4.62 -15.28
CA ASP A 8 -8.93 5.89 -15.99
C ASP A 8 -7.73 6.68 -15.45
N ASN A 9 -6.82 5.98 -14.75
CA ASN A 9 -5.56 6.56 -14.30
C ASN A 9 -4.57 6.71 -15.46
N GLU A 10 -3.87 7.84 -15.49
CA GLU A 10 -2.85 8.15 -16.49
C GLU A 10 -1.46 7.90 -15.93
N ILE A 11 -0.64 7.16 -16.69
CA ILE A 11 0.70 6.81 -16.31
C ILE A 11 1.67 7.90 -16.80
N GLY A 12 2.39 8.52 -15.87
CA GLY A 12 3.38 9.55 -16.13
C GLY A 12 4.81 9.03 -16.16
N GLY A 13 5.76 9.88 -15.82
CA GLY A 13 7.18 9.53 -15.72
C GLY A 13 7.49 8.63 -14.53
N VAL A 14 8.70 8.08 -14.50
CA VAL A 14 9.19 7.22 -13.41
C VAL A 14 9.26 8.04 -12.11
N LEU A 15 8.63 7.54 -11.06
CA LEU A 15 8.65 8.13 -9.72
C LEU A 15 9.55 7.34 -8.77
N LEU A 16 9.38 6.02 -8.72
CA LEU A 16 10.12 5.11 -7.85
C LEU A 16 11.03 4.20 -8.68
N GLU A 17 12.27 4.08 -8.25
CA GLU A 17 13.22 3.11 -8.81
C GLU A 17 13.75 2.25 -7.66
N VAL A 18 13.74 0.94 -7.87
CA VAL A 18 14.32 -0.05 -6.97
C VAL A 18 15.36 -0.83 -7.76
N GLU A 19 16.60 -0.88 -7.26
CA GLU A 19 17.72 -1.48 -7.96
C GLU A 19 18.50 -2.41 -7.05
N GLY A 20 18.58 -3.69 -7.42
CA GLY A 20 19.35 -4.71 -6.72
C GLY A 20 18.90 -4.99 -5.29
N LEU A 21 17.60 -4.84 -4.99
CA LEU A 21 17.06 -5.03 -3.65
C LEU A 21 17.32 -6.44 -3.14
N THR A 22 18.10 -6.55 -2.07
CA THR A 22 18.47 -7.81 -1.43
C THR A 22 18.25 -7.69 0.08
N ALA A 23 17.49 -8.63 0.66
CA ALA A 23 17.20 -8.64 2.08
C ALA A 23 18.37 -9.21 2.89
N MET A 24 18.51 -8.76 4.15
CA MET A 24 19.50 -9.28 5.09
C MET A 24 19.11 -10.65 5.63
N TYR A 25 17.82 -10.85 5.94
CA TYR A 25 17.34 -12.00 6.72
C TYR A 25 16.29 -12.85 6.00
N SER A 26 16.06 -12.63 4.71
CA SER A 26 15.17 -13.45 3.91
C SER A 26 15.83 -13.84 2.59
N LYS A 27 15.15 -14.68 1.81
CA LYS A 27 15.66 -15.13 0.50
C LYS A 27 15.54 -14.09 -0.62
N LEU A 28 14.94 -12.94 -0.35
CA LEU A 28 14.79 -11.85 -1.34
C LEU A 28 16.16 -11.39 -1.83
N ARG A 29 16.38 -11.46 -3.15
CA ARG A 29 17.66 -11.05 -3.75
C ARG A 29 17.53 -10.47 -5.13
N ASP A 30 18.34 -9.43 -5.38
CA ASP A 30 18.57 -8.79 -6.67
C ASP A 30 17.28 -8.40 -7.40
N VAL A 31 16.34 -7.79 -6.69
CA VAL A 31 15.07 -7.34 -7.25
C VAL A 31 15.21 -5.91 -7.74
N SER A 32 14.97 -5.71 -9.04
CA SER A 32 15.05 -4.40 -9.69
C SER A 32 13.78 -4.13 -10.50
N PHE A 33 13.17 -2.97 -10.28
CA PHE A 33 12.00 -2.50 -11.04
C PHE A 33 11.80 -1.00 -10.83
N ASN A 34 10.87 -0.44 -11.57
CA ASN A 34 10.43 0.94 -11.38
C ASN A 34 8.90 1.03 -11.30
N VAL A 35 8.39 2.14 -10.79
CA VAL A 35 6.96 2.48 -10.78
C VAL A 35 6.81 3.93 -11.23
N HIS A 36 5.87 4.17 -12.14
CA HIS A 36 5.58 5.49 -12.67
C HIS A 36 4.54 6.21 -11.80
N LYS A 37 4.51 7.53 -11.90
CA LYS A 37 3.40 8.34 -11.40
C LYS A 37 2.10 7.85 -12.00
N GLY A 38 1.09 7.66 -11.17
CA GLY A 38 -0.24 7.23 -11.63
C GLY A 38 -0.33 5.76 -12.03
N GLU A 39 0.70 4.96 -11.74
CA GLU A 39 0.73 3.54 -12.06
C GLU A 39 0.39 2.67 -10.85
N ILE A 40 -0.37 1.61 -11.09
CA ILE A 40 -0.62 0.55 -10.12
C ILE A 40 0.13 -0.69 -10.60
N VAL A 41 1.19 -1.06 -9.87
CA VAL A 41 2.00 -2.25 -10.12
C VAL A 41 1.60 -3.34 -9.14
N GLY A 42 1.20 -4.50 -9.66
CA GLY A 42 0.90 -5.67 -8.85
C GLY A 42 2.12 -6.54 -8.60
N LEU A 43 2.18 -7.18 -7.44
CA LEU A 43 3.14 -8.24 -7.13
C LEU A 43 2.39 -9.56 -7.03
N ALA A 44 2.68 -10.47 -7.96
CA ALA A 44 2.18 -11.83 -7.98
C ALA A 44 3.27 -12.82 -7.53
N GLY A 45 2.86 -14.01 -7.15
CA GLY A 45 3.77 -15.09 -6.77
C GLY A 45 3.10 -16.08 -5.81
N LEU A 46 3.74 -17.21 -5.63
CA LEU A 46 3.32 -18.22 -4.66
C LEU A 46 3.59 -17.72 -3.22
N ASP A 47 2.95 -18.35 -2.25
CA ASP A 47 3.23 -18.09 -0.84
C ASP A 47 4.72 -18.31 -0.55
N GLY A 48 5.31 -17.38 0.18
CA GLY A 48 6.74 -17.41 0.47
C GLY A 48 7.65 -17.00 -0.69
N SER A 49 7.10 -16.43 -1.77
CA SER A 49 7.90 -15.98 -2.93
C SER A 49 8.69 -14.69 -2.70
N GLY A 50 8.41 -13.96 -1.64
CA GLY A 50 9.09 -12.71 -1.30
C GLY A 50 8.29 -11.44 -1.56
N ARG A 51 7.01 -11.52 -1.86
CA ARG A 51 6.15 -10.37 -2.15
C ARG A 51 6.08 -9.37 -1.00
N THR A 52 5.73 -9.83 0.20
CA THR A 52 5.69 -9.00 1.42
C THR A 52 7.06 -8.43 1.74
N GLU A 53 8.11 -9.23 1.61
CA GLU A 53 9.49 -8.83 1.89
C GLU A 53 9.95 -7.69 0.96
N VAL A 54 9.49 -7.64 -0.30
CA VAL A 54 9.75 -6.50 -1.19
C VAL A 54 9.25 -5.21 -0.55
N LEU A 55 7.99 -5.19 -0.10
CA LEU A 55 7.38 -4.01 0.52
C LEU A 55 8.07 -3.63 1.84
N GLU A 56 8.33 -4.61 2.69
CA GLU A 56 8.98 -4.40 3.99
C GLU A 56 10.40 -3.86 3.85
N ASN A 57 11.16 -4.34 2.87
CA ASN A 57 12.52 -3.88 2.61
C ASN A 57 12.54 -2.47 1.99
N ILE A 58 11.59 -2.13 1.13
CA ILE A 58 11.45 -0.77 0.59
C ILE A 58 11.09 0.22 1.71
N PHE A 59 10.18 -0.16 2.59
CA PHE A 59 9.71 0.70 3.68
C PHE A 59 10.68 0.79 4.86
N GLY A 60 11.62 -0.15 4.98
CA GLY A 60 12.63 -0.15 6.03
C GLY A 60 12.19 -0.78 7.36
N VAL A 61 11.05 -1.48 7.40
CA VAL A 61 10.66 -2.32 8.56
C VAL A 61 11.41 -3.65 8.56
N ALA A 62 11.95 -4.06 7.41
CA ALA A 62 12.94 -5.13 7.30
C ALA A 62 14.26 -4.54 6.79
N THR A 63 15.38 -5.14 7.21
CA THR A 63 16.72 -4.65 6.90
C THR A 63 17.20 -5.15 5.54
N ARG A 64 17.63 -4.22 4.68
CA ARG A 64 18.30 -4.55 3.41
C ARG A 64 19.76 -4.92 3.65
N LYS A 65 20.22 -5.93 2.94
CA LYS A 65 21.65 -6.22 2.81
C LYS A 65 22.31 -5.29 1.79
N SER A 66 21.62 -5.06 0.67
CA SER A 66 22.08 -4.20 -0.42
C SER A 66 20.90 -3.74 -1.29
N GLY A 67 21.19 -2.85 -2.20
CA GLY A 67 20.19 -2.29 -3.11
C GLY A 67 19.95 -0.80 -2.88
N VAL A 68 19.46 -0.13 -3.91
CA VAL A 68 19.23 1.32 -3.93
C VAL A 68 17.77 1.58 -4.23
N ILE A 69 17.18 2.52 -3.49
CA ILE A 69 15.83 3.03 -3.72
C ILE A 69 15.96 4.51 -4.09
N ARG A 70 15.35 4.90 -5.21
CA ARG A 70 15.30 6.31 -5.64
C ARG A 70 13.86 6.78 -5.76
N LEU A 71 13.63 7.99 -5.30
CA LEU A 71 12.37 8.72 -5.48
C LEU A 71 12.68 10.02 -6.20
N HIS A 72 12.00 10.29 -7.32
CA HIS A 72 12.33 11.40 -8.21
C HIS A 72 13.81 11.44 -8.64
N GLY A 73 14.40 10.27 -8.89
CA GLY A 73 15.80 10.12 -9.28
C GLY A 73 16.83 10.31 -8.16
N LYS A 74 16.38 10.57 -6.93
CA LYS A 74 17.26 10.77 -5.75
C LYS A 74 17.19 9.57 -4.82
N GLU A 75 18.35 9.10 -4.34
CA GLU A 75 18.42 8.01 -3.38
C GLU A 75 17.73 8.38 -2.07
N VAL A 76 16.89 7.47 -1.59
CA VAL A 76 16.28 7.53 -0.26
C VAL A 76 16.73 6.30 0.54
N LYS A 77 17.12 6.52 1.79
CA LYS A 77 17.64 5.46 2.66
C LYS A 77 16.62 5.08 3.72
N ASN A 78 15.53 4.48 3.32
CA ASN A 78 14.49 4.03 4.24
C ASN A 78 15.01 2.89 5.14
N ARG A 79 15.78 3.23 6.15
CA ARG A 79 16.35 2.26 7.11
C ARG A 79 15.36 1.88 8.22
N ARG A 80 14.40 2.75 8.48
CA ARG A 80 13.34 2.57 9.49
C ARG A 80 12.03 3.15 8.95
N ALA A 81 10.90 2.72 9.52
CA ALA A 81 9.59 3.24 9.17
C ALA A 81 9.51 4.78 9.22
N ARG A 82 10.15 5.40 10.23
CA ARG A 82 10.22 6.87 10.34
C ARG A 82 10.83 7.52 9.10
N ASP A 83 11.91 6.95 8.59
CA ASP A 83 12.59 7.48 7.39
C ASP A 83 11.68 7.36 6.17
N ALA A 84 11.01 6.21 6.00
CA ALA A 84 10.08 5.98 4.90
C ALA A 84 8.91 6.97 4.92
N ILE A 85 8.30 7.19 6.07
CA ILE A 85 7.21 8.16 6.23
C ILE A 85 7.68 9.57 5.86
N LYS A 86 8.85 9.98 6.35
CA LYS A 86 9.46 11.27 6.01
C LYS A 86 9.74 11.40 4.52
N ASN A 87 10.14 10.31 3.87
CA ASN A 87 10.42 10.24 2.45
C ASN A 87 9.16 9.99 1.59
N LYS A 88 7.96 10.11 2.18
CA LYS A 88 6.68 10.03 1.47
C LYS A 88 6.28 8.62 1.02
N PHE A 89 6.60 7.61 1.82
CA PHE A 89 6.15 6.24 1.65
C PHE A 89 5.08 5.89 2.69
N ALA A 90 4.11 5.09 2.29
CA ALA A 90 3.10 4.49 3.17
C ALA A 90 3.10 2.97 3.00
N LEU A 91 2.87 2.24 4.08
CA LEU A 91 2.79 0.79 4.08
C LEU A 91 1.50 0.32 4.76
N LEU A 92 0.61 -0.29 4.00
CA LEU A 92 -0.55 -0.98 4.53
C LEU A 92 -0.20 -2.46 4.66
N THR A 93 -0.26 -3.00 5.89
CA THR A 93 0.15 -4.37 6.18
C THR A 93 -0.97 -5.37 5.93
N GLU A 94 -0.60 -6.63 5.65
CA GLU A 94 -1.53 -7.71 5.38
C GLU A 94 -2.48 -7.99 6.56
N GLU A 95 -1.94 -8.03 7.77
CA GLU A 95 -2.67 -8.38 8.99
C GLU A 95 -3.29 -7.14 9.65
N ARG A 96 -4.37 -6.64 9.08
CA ARG A 96 -5.06 -5.45 9.55
C ARG A 96 -5.35 -5.45 11.05
N ARG A 97 -5.87 -6.55 11.59
CA ARG A 97 -6.27 -6.63 13.00
C ARG A 97 -5.09 -6.71 13.96
N ALA A 98 -4.01 -7.35 13.53
CA ALA A 98 -2.82 -7.53 14.37
C ALA A 98 -1.87 -6.32 14.32
N THR A 99 -1.68 -5.73 13.14
CA THR A 99 -0.64 -4.73 12.90
C THR A 99 -1.14 -3.40 12.33
N GLY A 100 -2.40 -3.34 11.88
CA GLY A 100 -2.95 -2.17 11.19
C GLY A 100 -3.81 -1.26 12.06
N ILE A 101 -4.58 -1.81 13.01
CA ILE A 101 -5.51 -1.04 13.83
C ILE A 101 -5.16 -1.13 15.32
N PHE A 102 -5.51 -0.06 16.06
CA PHE A 102 -5.53 -0.06 17.51
C PHE A 102 -6.98 -0.29 17.96
N GLY A 103 -7.35 -1.57 18.13
CA GLY A 103 -8.74 -2.01 18.30
C GLY A 103 -9.51 -1.37 19.46
N ILE A 104 -8.80 -1.00 20.51
CA ILE A 104 -9.39 -0.36 21.71
C ILE A 104 -9.58 1.16 21.55
N LEU A 105 -8.95 1.76 20.53
CA LEU A 105 -9.05 3.19 20.26
C LEU A 105 -10.19 3.49 19.29
N ASP A 106 -10.62 4.74 19.29
CA ASP A 106 -11.66 5.20 18.38
C ASP A 106 -11.11 5.53 16.97
N ILE A 107 -11.98 5.96 16.08
CA ILE A 107 -11.63 6.29 14.70
C ILE A 107 -10.70 7.50 14.65
N GLN A 108 -10.96 8.54 15.45
CA GLN A 108 -10.11 9.74 15.47
C GLN A 108 -8.68 9.40 15.90
N GLU A 109 -8.51 8.66 16.97
CA GLU A 109 -7.20 8.23 17.47
C GLU A 109 -6.47 7.37 16.44
N ASN A 110 -7.15 6.39 15.84
CA ASN A 110 -6.58 5.56 14.80
C ASN A 110 -6.19 6.36 13.55
N THR A 111 -6.98 7.36 13.17
CA THR A 111 -6.75 8.17 11.98
C THR A 111 -5.56 9.11 12.14
N THR A 112 -5.39 9.70 13.30
CA THR A 112 -4.43 10.80 13.53
C THR A 112 -3.08 10.36 14.09
N ILE A 113 -2.96 9.13 14.58
CA ILE A 113 -1.78 8.66 15.31
C ILE A 113 -0.46 8.77 14.53
N SER A 114 -0.48 8.55 13.23
CA SER A 114 0.72 8.61 12.37
C SER A 114 1.12 10.03 11.96
N SER A 115 0.27 11.00 12.22
CA SER A 115 0.46 12.41 11.84
C SER A 115 0.36 13.37 13.03
N LEU A 116 0.56 12.92 14.25
CA LEU A 116 0.38 13.70 15.47
C LEU A 116 1.17 15.03 15.50
N LYS A 117 2.30 15.09 14.80
CA LYS A 117 3.09 16.32 14.69
C LYS A 117 2.31 17.47 14.05
N LYS A 118 1.38 17.18 13.16
CA LYS A 118 0.52 18.18 12.49
C LYS A 118 -0.43 18.89 13.46
N TYR A 119 -0.74 18.28 14.59
CA TYR A 119 -1.74 18.74 15.54
C TYR A 119 -1.13 19.42 16.77
N LYS A 120 0.20 19.51 16.84
CA LYS A 120 0.90 20.16 17.96
C LYS A 120 0.64 21.66 17.96
N VAL A 121 0.25 22.18 19.13
CA VAL A 121 0.09 23.61 19.40
C VAL A 121 0.99 23.98 20.57
N LYS A 122 1.76 25.06 20.45
CA LYS A 122 2.70 25.54 21.48
C LYS A 122 3.68 24.46 21.99
N GLY A 123 4.02 23.48 21.12
CA GLY A 123 5.01 22.45 21.38
C GLY A 123 4.60 21.29 22.29
N LEU A 124 3.60 21.44 23.14
CA LEU A 124 3.23 20.46 24.17
C LEU A 124 1.80 19.91 24.04
N TYR A 125 0.90 20.65 23.43
CA TYR A 125 -0.51 20.26 23.37
C TYR A 125 -0.91 19.85 21.98
N LEU A 126 -1.85 18.88 21.88
CA LEU A 126 -2.47 18.49 20.62
C LEU A 126 -3.78 19.26 20.42
N SER A 127 -3.97 19.84 19.26
CA SER A 127 -5.21 20.52 18.89
C SER A 127 -6.29 19.51 18.56
N ARG A 128 -7.24 19.32 19.48
CA ARG A 128 -8.40 18.44 19.26
C ARG A 128 -9.20 18.87 18.03
N LYS A 129 -9.40 20.17 17.85
CA LYS A 129 -10.12 20.70 16.70
C LYS A 129 -9.49 20.29 15.38
N LYS A 130 -8.16 20.42 15.24
CA LYS A 130 -7.44 19.99 14.02
C LYS A 130 -7.52 18.48 13.80
N MET A 131 -7.47 17.69 14.87
CA MET A 131 -7.63 16.24 14.79
C MET A 131 -9.04 15.86 14.31
N GLU A 132 -10.09 16.53 14.82
CA GLU A 132 -11.46 16.35 14.39
C GLU A 132 -11.66 16.71 12.92
N GLU A 133 -11.10 17.81 12.47
CA GLU A 133 -11.15 18.26 11.07
C GLU A 133 -10.46 17.27 10.12
N SER A 134 -9.27 16.79 10.47
CA SER A 134 -8.55 15.79 9.66
C SER A 134 -9.30 14.46 9.62
N THR A 135 -9.87 14.03 10.73
CA THR A 135 -10.66 12.79 10.80
C THR A 135 -11.92 12.90 9.97
N GLU A 136 -12.63 14.02 10.03
CA GLU A 136 -13.80 14.28 9.20
C GLU A 136 -13.47 14.27 7.71
N TRP A 137 -12.36 14.90 7.34
CA TRP A 137 -11.86 14.81 5.97
C TRP A 137 -11.62 13.35 5.54
N SER A 138 -10.97 12.57 6.39
CA SER A 138 -10.67 11.15 6.11
C SER A 138 -11.94 10.32 5.97
N ILE A 139 -12.92 10.52 6.85
CA ILE A 139 -14.21 9.83 6.80
C ILE A 139 -14.90 10.10 5.46
N ARG A 140 -14.91 11.36 5.01
CA ARG A 140 -15.51 11.74 3.72
C ARG A 140 -14.71 11.22 2.54
N ALA A 141 -13.40 11.45 2.53
CA ALA A 141 -12.51 11.06 1.41
C ALA A 141 -12.50 9.54 1.20
N MET A 142 -12.50 8.77 2.28
CA MET A 142 -12.48 7.30 2.23
C MET A 142 -13.87 6.68 2.25
N ARG A 143 -14.93 7.47 2.32
CA ARG A 143 -16.32 6.99 2.42
C ARG A 143 -16.53 6.01 3.58
N ILE A 144 -15.99 6.34 4.75
CA ILE A 144 -16.09 5.50 5.94
C ILE A 144 -17.51 5.57 6.49
N LYS A 145 -18.15 4.42 6.66
CA LYS A 145 -19.48 4.33 7.29
C LYS A 145 -19.29 4.16 8.79
N THR A 146 -19.63 5.19 9.54
CA THR A 146 -19.55 5.20 11.01
C THR A 146 -20.55 6.18 11.60
N PRO A 147 -21.11 5.90 12.81
CA PRO A 147 -21.98 6.84 13.51
C PRO A 147 -21.26 8.14 13.91
N SER A 148 -19.99 8.03 14.37
CA SER A 148 -19.20 9.18 14.82
C SER A 148 -17.71 8.86 14.81
N GLN A 149 -16.88 9.89 15.03
CA GLN A 149 -15.43 9.75 15.19
C GLN A 149 -15.03 9.02 16.48
N ASP A 150 -15.88 9.05 17.49
CA ASP A 150 -15.64 8.42 18.79
C ASP A 150 -15.97 6.92 18.79
N THR A 151 -16.49 6.39 17.68
CA THR A 151 -16.79 4.97 17.53
C THR A 151 -15.52 4.14 17.61
N LYS A 152 -15.52 3.09 18.42
CA LYS A 152 -14.38 2.17 18.51
C LYS A 152 -14.17 1.46 17.18
N ILE A 153 -12.94 1.48 16.67
CA ILE A 153 -12.64 0.92 15.34
C ILE A 153 -12.98 -0.56 15.23
N ARG A 154 -12.86 -1.31 16.32
CA ARG A 154 -13.19 -2.74 16.35
C ARG A 154 -14.66 -3.06 16.02
N SER A 155 -15.57 -2.08 16.20
CA SER A 155 -16.98 -2.25 15.89
C SER A 155 -17.33 -2.03 14.43
N LEU A 156 -16.40 -1.53 13.63
CA LEU A 156 -16.58 -1.34 12.19
C LEU A 156 -16.41 -2.65 11.41
N SER A 157 -17.02 -2.72 10.23
CA SER A 157 -16.74 -3.78 9.27
C SER A 157 -15.26 -3.77 8.83
N GLY A 158 -14.78 -4.90 8.30
CA GLY A 158 -13.42 -5.00 7.79
C GLY A 158 -13.10 -3.96 6.73
N GLY A 159 -14.03 -3.70 5.81
CA GLY A 159 -13.88 -2.68 4.78
C GLY A 159 -13.74 -1.26 5.36
N ASN A 160 -14.56 -0.91 6.34
CA ASN A 160 -14.45 0.40 6.99
C ASN A 160 -13.17 0.54 7.83
N GLN A 161 -12.75 -0.53 8.52
CA GLN A 161 -11.45 -0.54 9.20
C GLN A 161 -10.30 -0.27 8.23
N GLN A 162 -10.31 -0.93 7.07
CA GLN A 162 -9.29 -0.73 6.04
C GLN A 162 -9.28 0.71 5.49
N LYS A 163 -10.46 1.29 5.31
CA LYS A 163 -10.60 2.69 4.90
C LYS A 163 -10.03 3.66 5.94
N VAL A 164 -10.19 3.37 7.23
CA VAL A 164 -9.57 4.15 8.32
C VAL A 164 -8.05 4.10 8.20
N ILE A 165 -7.48 2.92 7.96
CA ILE A 165 -6.03 2.77 7.80
C ILE A 165 -5.52 3.55 6.57
N LEU A 166 -6.21 3.45 5.44
CA LEU A 166 -5.87 4.23 4.24
C LEU A 166 -5.91 5.73 4.53
N GLY A 167 -6.96 6.21 5.17
CA GLY A 167 -7.08 7.61 5.56
C GLY A 167 -5.98 8.07 6.50
N ARG A 168 -5.58 7.24 7.46
CA ARG A 168 -4.43 7.48 8.34
C ARG A 168 -3.17 7.74 7.53
N TRP A 169 -2.88 6.89 6.56
CA TRP A 169 -1.70 7.02 5.72
C TRP A 169 -1.76 8.23 4.81
N LEU A 170 -2.92 8.56 4.24
CA LEU A 170 -3.07 9.73 3.39
C LEU A 170 -2.80 11.05 4.14
N LEU A 171 -3.03 11.09 5.43
CA LEU A 171 -2.69 12.25 6.27
C LEU A 171 -1.18 12.44 6.44
N THR A 172 -0.36 11.46 6.11
CA THR A 172 1.11 11.61 6.02
C THR A 172 1.58 12.16 4.67
N ASP A 173 0.65 12.38 3.75
CA ASP A 173 0.89 12.90 2.41
C ASP A 173 1.91 12.08 1.59
N PRO A 174 1.66 10.77 1.38
CA PRO A 174 2.60 9.90 0.67
C PRO A 174 2.56 10.10 -0.84
N GLU A 175 3.69 9.83 -1.50
CA GLU A 175 3.79 9.73 -2.95
C GLU A 175 3.80 8.27 -3.41
N VAL A 176 4.26 7.36 -2.57
CA VAL A 176 4.32 5.91 -2.83
C VAL A 176 3.48 5.18 -1.81
N LEU A 177 2.57 4.35 -2.29
CA LEU A 177 1.71 3.50 -1.48
C LEU A 177 2.08 2.03 -1.68
N LEU A 178 2.51 1.38 -0.62
CA LEU A 178 2.83 -0.04 -0.58
C LEU A 178 1.68 -0.76 0.12
N LEU A 179 0.88 -1.50 -0.64
CA LEU A 179 -0.36 -2.12 -0.16
C LEU A 179 -0.22 -3.64 -0.16
N ASP A 180 -0.18 -4.24 1.02
CA ASP A 180 -0.06 -5.69 1.17
C ASP A 180 -1.43 -6.32 1.45
N GLU A 181 -1.97 -7.05 0.48
CA GLU A 181 -3.29 -7.69 0.55
C GLU A 181 -4.40 -6.72 1.02
N PRO A 182 -4.61 -5.59 0.32
CA PRO A 182 -5.47 -4.51 0.82
C PRO A 182 -6.95 -4.89 0.95
N THR A 183 -7.37 -5.99 0.34
CA THR A 183 -8.77 -6.45 0.39
C THR A 183 -8.97 -7.76 1.14
N ARG A 184 -7.92 -8.27 1.80
CA ARG A 184 -8.00 -9.53 2.54
C ARG A 184 -9.04 -9.48 3.66
N GLY A 185 -9.93 -10.46 3.67
CA GLY A 185 -10.97 -10.57 4.68
C GLY A 185 -12.08 -9.51 4.57
N ILE A 186 -12.23 -8.91 3.40
CA ILE A 186 -13.24 -7.90 3.11
C ILE A 186 -14.31 -8.48 2.19
N ASP A 187 -15.58 -8.13 2.40
CA ASP A 187 -16.68 -8.59 1.56
C ASP A 187 -16.62 -7.96 0.14
N VAL A 188 -17.31 -8.60 -0.81
CA VAL A 188 -17.24 -8.25 -2.24
C VAL A 188 -17.63 -6.79 -2.53
N GLY A 189 -18.67 -6.29 -1.86
CA GLY A 189 -19.12 -4.91 -2.07
C GLY A 189 -18.10 -3.89 -1.57
N ALA A 190 -17.53 -4.13 -0.40
CA ALA A 190 -16.49 -3.27 0.17
C ALA A 190 -15.18 -3.37 -0.62
N LYS A 191 -14.83 -4.54 -1.19
CA LYS A 191 -13.67 -4.66 -2.08
C LYS A 191 -13.76 -3.70 -3.27
N TYR A 192 -14.91 -3.61 -3.90
CA TYR A 192 -15.12 -2.69 -5.03
C TYR A 192 -14.83 -1.23 -4.65
N GLU A 193 -15.29 -0.80 -3.49
CA GLU A 193 -15.01 0.54 -2.97
C GLU A 193 -13.52 0.75 -2.69
N ILE A 194 -12.82 -0.25 -2.17
CA ILE A 194 -11.36 -0.19 -1.97
C ILE A 194 -10.64 -0.07 -3.31
N TYR A 195 -11.04 -0.83 -4.33
CA TYR A 195 -10.46 -0.68 -5.68
C TYR A 195 -10.65 0.73 -6.23
N GLN A 196 -11.85 1.32 -6.06
CA GLN A 196 -12.09 2.70 -6.47
C GLN A 196 -11.15 3.68 -5.75
N LEU A 197 -10.93 3.50 -4.47
CA LEU A 197 -10.01 4.35 -3.69
C LEU A 197 -8.57 4.21 -4.20
N ILE A 198 -8.11 3.00 -4.47
CA ILE A 198 -6.75 2.74 -5.00
C ILE A 198 -6.58 3.38 -6.38
N ILE A 199 -7.55 3.22 -7.28
CA ILE A 199 -7.51 3.82 -8.62
C ILE A 199 -7.52 5.35 -8.52
N ASN A 200 -8.32 5.92 -7.63
CA ASN A 200 -8.34 7.37 -7.42
C ASN A 200 -7.00 7.90 -6.91
N LEU A 201 -6.31 7.17 -6.04
CA LEU A 201 -4.97 7.55 -5.57
C LEU A 201 -3.95 7.54 -6.71
N ALA A 202 -4.01 6.56 -7.60
CA ALA A 202 -3.20 6.54 -8.82
C ALA A 202 -3.54 7.73 -9.73
N LYS A 203 -4.82 8.07 -9.89
CA LYS A 203 -5.26 9.25 -10.67
C LYS A 203 -4.69 10.55 -10.12
N GLU A 204 -4.44 10.64 -8.82
CA GLU A 204 -3.78 11.79 -8.19
C GLU A 204 -2.27 11.84 -8.44
N GLY A 205 -1.71 10.88 -9.17
CA GLY A 205 -0.31 10.81 -9.53
C GLY A 205 0.57 10.02 -8.56
N LYS A 206 -0.01 9.31 -7.60
CA LYS A 206 0.75 8.45 -6.69
C LYS A 206 1.23 7.18 -7.40
N ALA A 207 2.37 6.65 -6.97
CA ALA A 207 2.83 5.32 -7.37
C ALA A 207 2.27 4.30 -6.37
N VAL A 208 1.63 3.25 -6.89
CA VAL A 208 1.02 2.21 -6.05
C VAL A 208 1.65 0.86 -6.38
N ILE A 209 2.08 0.15 -5.35
CA ILE A 209 2.48 -1.26 -5.43
C ILE A 209 1.49 -2.07 -4.60
N MET A 210 0.85 -3.05 -5.22
CA MET A 210 -0.18 -3.86 -4.59
C MET A 210 0.18 -5.35 -4.62
N VAL A 211 0.33 -5.96 -3.46
CA VAL A 211 0.44 -7.41 -3.32
C VAL A 211 -0.95 -7.99 -3.20
N SER A 212 -1.27 -9.01 -4.00
CA SER A 212 -2.50 -9.78 -3.87
C SER A 212 -2.27 -11.25 -4.20
N SER A 213 -2.90 -12.13 -3.43
CA SER A 213 -2.97 -13.57 -3.71
C SER A 213 -4.10 -13.92 -4.68
N GLU A 214 -4.99 -12.97 -4.95
CA GLU A 214 -6.12 -13.16 -5.87
C GLU A 214 -5.73 -12.69 -7.28
N MET A 215 -5.47 -13.64 -8.18
CA MET A 215 -5.09 -13.35 -9.56
C MET A 215 -6.07 -12.43 -10.30
N PRO A 216 -7.40 -12.64 -10.20
CA PRO A 216 -8.36 -11.75 -10.84
C PRO A 216 -8.26 -10.30 -10.37
N GLU A 217 -7.91 -10.08 -9.10
CA GLU A 217 -7.71 -8.75 -8.53
C GLU A 217 -6.51 -8.03 -9.18
N LEU A 218 -5.39 -8.73 -9.34
CA LEU A 218 -4.21 -8.19 -10.02
C LEU A 218 -4.52 -7.84 -11.48
N LEU A 219 -5.21 -8.72 -12.19
CA LEU A 219 -5.59 -8.50 -13.59
C LEU A 219 -6.61 -7.37 -13.76
N GLY A 220 -7.50 -7.18 -12.78
CA GLY A 220 -8.57 -6.18 -12.85
C GLY A 220 -8.18 -4.79 -12.38
N VAL A 221 -7.20 -4.68 -11.49
CA VAL A 221 -6.84 -3.40 -10.84
C VAL A 221 -5.48 -2.87 -11.26
N CYS A 222 -4.51 -3.74 -11.53
CA CYS A 222 -3.15 -3.32 -11.86
C CYS A 222 -2.97 -2.95 -13.33
N ASP A 223 -1.98 -2.10 -13.60
CA ASP A 223 -1.52 -1.75 -14.93
C ASP A 223 -0.47 -2.74 -15.41
N ARG A 224 0.42 -3.11 -14.53
CA ARG A 224 1.56 -3.99 -14.79
C ARG A 224 1.72 -4.93 -13.59
N ILE A 225 2.17 -6.15 -13.84
CA ILE A 225 2.33 -7.16 -12.80
C ILE A 225 3.77 -7.67 -12.82
N LEU A 226 4.43 -7.60 -11.68
CA LEU A 226 5.72 -8.21 -11.40
C LEU A 226 5.49 -9.57 -10.76
N VAL A 227 6.13 -10.60 -11.24
CA VAL A 227 5.97 -11.96 -10.71
C VAL A 227 7.20 -12.36 -9.92
N MET A 228 7.01 -12.63 -8.64
CA MET A 228 8.06 -13.12 -7.74
C MET A 228 8.10 -14.64 -7.74
N SER A 229 9.29 -15.20 -7.67
CA SER A 229 9.53 -16.63 -7.54
C SER A 229 10.78 -16.90 -6.73
N GLY A 230 10.67 -17.63 -5.64
CA GLY A 230 11.83 -18.00 -4.83
C GLY A 230 12.70 -16.84 -4.35
N GLY A 231 12.10 -15.68 -4.06
CA GLY A 231 12.81 -14.49 -3.62
C GLY A 231 13.39 -13.63 -4.75
N ARG A 232 13.13 -13.98 -5.99
CA ARG A 232 13.62 -13.27 -7.19
C ARG A 232 12.47 -12.71 -8.02
N LEU A 233 12.76 -11.69 -8.81
CA LEU A 233 11.83 -11.23 -9.84
C LEU A 233 11.95 -12.17 -11.05
N ALA A 234 10.90 -12.97 -11.28
CA ALA A 234 10.86 -13.95 -12.37
C ALA A 234 10.47 -13.33 -13.71
N GLY A 235 9.69 -12.27 -13.70
CA GLY A 235 9.26 -11.60 -14.90
C GLY A 235 8.30 -10.45 -14.63
N GLU A 236 7.95 -9.76 -15.68
CA GLU A 236 7.09 -8.59 -15.70
C GLU A 236 6.13 -8.73 -16.88
N VAL A 237 4.84 -8.48 -16.64
CA VAL A 237 3.80 -8.60 -17.67
C VAL A 237 2.85 -7.41 -17.63
N ASP A 238 2.27 -7.09 -18.79
CA ASP A 238 1.17 -6.13 -18.89
C ASP A 238 -0.11 -6.80 -18.41
N ALA A 239 -0.78 -6.21 -17.42
CA ALA A 239 -2.00 -6.78 -16.85
C ALA A 239 -3.14 -6.95 -17.86
N LYS A 240 -3.18 -6.14 -18.93
CA LYS A 240 -4.19 -6.20 -19.97
C LYS A 240 -3.88 -7.22 -21.07
N ALA A 241 -2.63 -7.68 -21.18
CA ALA A 241 -2.16 -8.53 -22.26
C ALA A 241 -1.67 -9.92 -21.80
N THR A 242 -1.82 -10.23 -20.51
CA THR A 242 -1.37 -11.48 -19.89
C THR A 242 -2.56 -12.39 -19.53
N THR A 243 -2.23 -13.63 -19.15
CA THR A 243 -3.17 -14.63 -18.65
C THR A 243 -2.72 -15.13 -17.28
N GLN A 244 -3.64 -15.75 -16.53
CA GLN A 244 -3.30 -16.40 -15.26
C GLN A 244 -2.24 -17.49 -15.45
N GLU A 245 -2.30 -18.23 -16.56
CA GLU A 245 -1.34 -19.30 -16.88
C GLU A 245 0.08 -18.75 -17.06
N GLU A 246 0.23 -17.66 -17.78
CA GLU A 246 1.52 -16.99 -17.98
C GLU A 246 2.11 -16.54 -16.64
N ILE A 247 1.32 -15.92 -15.78
CA ILE A 247 1.75 -15.49 -14.46
C ILE A 247 2.15 -16.68 -13.59
N MET A 248 1.36 -17.77 -13.61
CA MET A 248 1.67 -18.98 -12.84
C MET A 248 2.94 -19.67 -13.33
N THR A 249 3.19 -19.66 -14.63
CA THR A 249 4.44 -20.18 -15.22
C THR A 249 5.65 -19.41 -14.70
N LEU A 250 5.58 -18.07 -14.66
CA LEU A 250 6.63 -17.24 -14.08
C LEU A 250 6.78 -17.47 -12.57
N ALA A 251 5.68 -17.61 -11.84
CA ALA A 251 5.71 -17.85 -10.39
C ALA A 251 6.39 -19.15 -10.01
N ALA A 252 6.38 -20.15 -10.88
CA ALA A 252 7.02 -21.44 -10.67
C ALA A 252 8.50 -21.49 -11.07
N LYS A 253 9.04 -20.45 -11.70
CA LYS A 253 10.36 -20.44 -12.34
C LYS A 253 11.51 -20.79 -11.41
N TYR A 254 11.46 -20.32 -10.17
CA TYR A 254 12.49 -20.52 -9.14
C TYR A 254 11.92 -21.13 -7.85
N ALA A 255 10.71 -21.67 -7.92
CA ALA A 255 10.05 -22.29 -6.79
C ALA A 255 10.64 -23.66 -6.43
#